data_5beb4f1b6351e9791158085702c2f2c5
#
_entry.id   5beb4f1b6351e9791158085702c2f2c5
#
_cell.length_a   1.000
_cell.length_b   1.000
_cell.length_c   1.000
_cell.angle_alpha   90.00
_cell.angle_beta   90.00
_cell.angle_gamma   90.00
#
_symmetry.space_group_name_H-M   'P 1'
#
loop_
_entity.id
_entity.type
_entity.pdbx_description
1 polymer ?
#
loop_
_entity_poly.entity_id
_entity_poly.type
_entity_poly.pdbx_seq_one_letter_code
_entity_poly.pdbx_strand_id
1 'polypeptide(L)'
;MTLGTAPQRTREHVAVLMGGWSAERPVSLRSGAAVADALEGEGYRVTRVDVDRNICATLSALKPDVAFNALHGRFGEDGCIQGILECLEIPYTHSGVLASALAMHKERAKAVMKPAGVPVAEARILT
;
A
#
# COMPACT_ATOMS: atom_id res chain seq x y z
N MET A 1 3.85 -40.50 -21.93
CA MET A 1 3.14 -39.46 -21.23
C MET A 1 4.14 -38.42 -20.79
N THR A 2 4.25 -37.33 -21.52
CA THR A 2 5.03 -36.16 -21.15
C THR A 2 4.19 -35.37 -20.15
N LEU A 3 4.60 -35.35 -18.90
CA LEU A 3 4.05 -34.43 -17.90
C LEU A 3 4.39 -33.02 -18.38
N GLY A 4 3.37 -32.30 -18.83
CA GLY A 4 3.50 -30.91 -19.20
C GLY A 4 4.02 -30.13 -18.00
N THR A 5 5.20 -29.54 -18.15
CA THR A 5 5.71 -28.55 -17.21
C THR A 5 4.68 -27.44 -17.12
N ALA A 6 4.14 -27.21 -15.92
CA ALA A 6 3.33 -26.03 -15.64
C ALA A 6 4.08 -24.80 -16.16
N PRO A 7 3.39 -23.81 -16.78
CA PRO A 7 4.05 -22.62 -17.26
C PRO A 7 4.78 -22.01 -16.07
N GLN A 8 6.09 -21.80 -16.20
CA GLN A 8 6.86 -21.01 -15.24
C GLN A 8 6.18 -19.65 -15.19
N ARG A 9 5.46 -19.38 -14.09
CA ARG A 9 5.02 -18.02 -13.79
C ARG A 9 6.26 -17.17 -13.81
N THR A 10 6.32 -16.20 -14.71
CA THR A 10 7.31 -15.12 -14.64
C THR A 10 7.14 -14.55 -13.25
N ARG A 11 8.19 -14.65 -12.43
CA ARG A 11 8.14 -14.22 -11.03
C ARG A 11 7.99 -12.70 -11.03
N GLU A 12 6.78 -12.23 -10.83
CA GLU A 12 6.52 -10.79 -10.69
C GLU A 12 7.36 -10.23 -9.56
N HIS A 13 7.93 -9.06 -9.81
CA HIS A 13 8.73 -8.35 -8.83
C HIS A 13 7.83 -7.46 -7.98
N VAL A 14 7.69 -7.80 -6.72
CA VAL A 14 6.88 -7.08 -5.74
C VAL A 14 7.76 -6.22 -4.86
N ALA A 15 7.51 -4.92 -4.84
CA ALA A 15 8.07 -4.03 -3.82
C ALA A 15 7.12 -4.00 -2.62
N VAL A 16 7.55 -4.48 -1.46
CA VAL A 16 6.79 -4.36 -0.21
C VAL A 16 7.22 -3.08 0.48
N LEU A 17 6.33 -2.08 0.46
CA LEU A 17 6.56 -0.77 1.07
C LEU A 17 6.25 -0.86 2.56
N MET A 18 7.23 -0.60 3.41
CA MET A 18 7.10 -0.70 4.86
C MET A 18 7.86 0.42 5.58
N GLY A 19 7.65 0.55 6.86
CA GLY A 19 8.32 1.56 7.69
C GLY A 19 7.67 2.93 7.59
N GLY A 20 8.25 3.80 6.82
CA GLY A 20 7.81 5.20 6.74
C GLY A 20 8.23 5.99 7.98
N TRP A 21 7.70 7.20 8.13
CA TRP A 21 8.06 8.13 9.20
C TRP A 21 6.88 8.56 10.07
N SER A 22 5.77 7.80 10.03
CA SER A 22 4.66 7.99 10.97
C SER A 22 4.96 7.35 12.33
N ALA A 23 4.14 7.67 13.33
CA ALA A 23 4.22 7.02 14.64
C ALA A 23 3.96 5.50 14.58
N GLU A 24 3.36 5.02 13.50
CA GLU A 24 3.03 3.61 13.27
C GLU A 24 4.13 2.83 12.54
N ARG A 25 5.30 3.44 12.36
CA ARG A 25 6.47 2.80 11.73
C ARG A 25 6.77 1.38 12.27
N PRO A 26 6.83 1.14 13.60
CA PRO A 26 7.13 -0.19 14.11
C PRO A 26 6.09 -1.25 13.69
N VAL A 27 4.83 -0.88 13.61
CA VAL A 27 3.74 -1.77 13.16
C VAL A 27 3.91 -2.07 11.68
N SER A 28 4.19 -1.04 10.87
CA SER A 28 4.40 -1.18 9.44
C SER A 28 5.58 -2.09 9.11
N LEU A 29 6.69 -1.99 9.84
CA LEU A 29 7.85 -2.87 9.66
C LEU A 29 7.50 -4.34 9.93
N ARG A 30 6.70 -4.61 10.98
CA ARG A 30 6.25 -5.99 11.28
C ARG A 30 5.29 -6.51 10.21
N SER A 31 4.30 -5.72 9.84
CA SER A 31 3.33 -6.09 8.79
C SER A 31 4.03 -6.34 7.45
N GLY A 32 4.93 -5.43 7.07
CA GLY A 32 5.68 -5.54 5.83
C GLY A 32 6.59 -6.77 5.80
N ALA A 33 7.27 -7.08 6.91
CA ALA A 33 8.10 -8.28 7.01
C ALA A 33 7.26 -9.54 6.83
N ALA A 34 6.11 -9.65 7.50
CA ALA A 34 5.22 -10.81 7.39
C ALA A 34 4.69 -10.99 5.96
N VAL A 35 4.30 -9.89 5.30
CA VAL A 35 3.85 -9.91 3.90
C VAL A 35 4.98 -10.34 2.97
N ALA A 36 6.18 -9.78 3.15
CA ALA A 36 7.34 -10.13 2.34
C ALA A 36 7.70 -11.62 2.46
N ASP A 37 7.72 -12.17 3.69
CA ASP A 37 7.97 -13.59 3.93
C ASP A 37 6.92 -14.47 3.22
N ALA A 38 5.65 -14.09 3.30
CA ALA A 38 4.57 -14.83 2.66
C ALA A 38 4.69 -14.81 1.12
N LEU A 39 4.96 -13.65 0.54
CA LEU A 39 5.13 -13.51 -0.92
C LEU A 39 6.36 -14.28 -1.43
N GLU A 40 7.47 -14.24 -0.68
CA GLU A 40 8.66 -15.03 -0.99
C GLU A 40 8.34 -16.54 -0.94
N GLY A 41 7.58 -16.99 0.06
CA GLY A 41 7.08 -18.36 0.18
C GLY A 41 6.22 -18.81 -1.00
N GLU A 42 5.44 -17.90 -1.58
CA GLU A 42 4.64 -18.13 -2.80
C GLU A 42 5.47 -18.04 -4.10
N GLY A 43 6.74 -17.72 -4.01
CA GLY A 43 7.67 -17.71 -5.15
C GLY A 43 7.77 -16.38 -5.90
N TYR A 44 7.25 -15.28 -5.35
CA TYR A 44 7.47 -13.94 -5.91
C TYR A 44 8.91 -13.48 -5.67
N ARG A 45 9.40 -12.63 -6.55
CA ARG A 45 10.63 -11.87 -6.31
C ARG A 45 10.26 -10.64 -5.49
N VAL A 46 10.75 -10.55 -4.27
CA VAL A 46 10.37 -9.49 -3.33
C VAL A 46 11.54 -8.57 -3.02
N THR A 47 11.29 -7.26 -3.06
CA THR A 47 12.19 -6.24 -2.49
C THR A 47 11.46 -5.55 -1.34
N ARG A 48 12.06 -5.63 -0.15
CA ARG A 48 11.58 -4.92 1.04
C ARG A 48 12.09 -3.49 0.98
N VAL A 49 11.18 -2.54 0.90
CA VAL A 49 11.51 -1.11 0.79
C VAL A 49 11.14 -0.43 2.11
N ASP A 50 12.14 -0.09 2.89
CA ASP A 50 11.95 0.81 4.04
C ASP A 50 11.78 2.23 3.50
N VAL A 51 10.54 2.73 3.57
CA VAL A 51 10.14 3.96 2.89
C VAL A 51 10.69 5.18 3.61
N ASP A 52 11.43 5.98 2.90
CA ASP A 52 11.91 7.29 3.31
C ASP A 52 11.51 8.39 2.31
N ARG A 53 12.01 9.60 2.51
CA ARG A 53 11.67 10.75 1.67
C ARG A 53 12.23 10.67 0.24
N ASN A 54 13.12 9.72 -0.04
CA ASN A 54 13.67 9.45 -1.37
C ASN A 54 12.87 8.39 -2.14
N ILE A 55 11.70 8.00 -1.65
CA ILE A 55 10.90 6.90 -2.20
C ILE A 55 10.65 7.02 -3.71
N CYS A 56 10.47 8.22 -4.24
CA CYS A 56 10.28 8.41 -5.68
C CYS A 56 11.51 7.94 -6.48
N ALA A 57 12.70 8.31 -6.04
CA ALA A 57 13.96 7.89 -6.68
C ALA A 57 14.16 6.38 -6.52
N THR A 58 13.89 5.84 -5.33
CA THR A 58 14.00 4.41 -5.05
C THR A 58 13.11 3.58 -5.97
N LEU A 59 11.83 3.94 -6.08
CA LEU A 59 10.87 3.22 -6.94
C LEU A 59 11.16 3.40 -8.42
N SER A 60 11.61 4.59 -8.85
CA SER A 60 12.02 4.84 -10.24
C SER A 60 13.21 3.99 -10.66
N ALA A 61 14.16 3.74 -9.76
CA ALA A 61 15.30 2.87 -10.01
C ALA A 61 14.93 1.38 -9.93
N LEU A 62 14.10 1.01 -8.96
CA LEU A 62 13.71 -0.38 -8.71
C LEU A 62 12.80 -0.94 -9.80
N LYS A 63 11.88 -0.14 -10.31
CA LYS A 63 10.88 -0.51 -11.33
C LYS A 63 10.18 -1.83 -11.02
N PRO A 64 9.52 -1.97 -9.88
CA PRO A 64 8.79 -3.20 -9.57
C PRO A 64 7.57 -3.36 -10.49
N ASP A 65 7.11 -4.59 -10.67
CA ASP A 65 5.88 -4.87 -11.41
C ASP A 65 4.63 -4.45 -10.63
N VAL A 66 4.71 -4.53 -9.29
CA VAL A 66 3.64 -4.14 -8.38
C VAL A 66 4.22 -3.72 -7.03
N ALA A 67 3.54 -2.81 -6.34
CA ALA A 67 3.85 -2.42 -4.98
C ALA A 67 2.79 -2.95 -4.00
N PHE A 68 3.22 -3.65 -2.96
CA PHE A 68 2.37 -3.95 -1.82
C PHE A 68 2.55 -2.86 -0.76
N ASN A 69 1.49 -2.12 -0.47
CA ASN A 69 1.54 -1.04 0.50
C ASN A 69 1.25 -1.56 1.92
N ALA A 70 2.30 -1.80 2.70
CA ALA A 70 2.21 -2.17 4.11
C ALA A 70 2.48 -0.98 5.05
N LEU A 71 2.44 0.25 4.54
CA LEU A 71 2.56 1.46 5.35
C LEU A 71 1.28 1.70 6.15
N HIS A 72 1.43 2.32 7.31
CA HIS A 72 0.34 2.73 8.18
C HIS A 72 0.41 4.22 8.50
N GLY A 73 -0.78 4.81 8.71
CA GLY A 73 -0.91 6.20 9.10
C GLY A 73 -0.61 7.18 7.99
N ARG A 74 -0.17 8.36 8.40
CA ARG A 74 0.08 9.47 7.49
C ARG A 74 1.15 9.11 6.44
N PHE A 75 0.97 9.61 5.23
CA PHE A 75 1.71 9.35 4.00
C PHE A 75 1.51 7.94 3.41
N GLY A 76 1.17 6.93 4.21
CA GLY A 76 0.93 5.57 3.74
C GLY A 76 -0.53 5.27 3.41
N GLU A 77 -1.48 5.91 4.13
CA GLU A 77 -2.91 5.61 4.01
C GLU A 77 -3.75 6.83 3.59
N ASP A 78 -3.15 7.97 3.33
CA ASP A 78 -3.83 9.25 3.08
C ASP A 78 -3.81 9.73 1.61
N GLY A 79 -3.38 8.88 0.69
CA GLY A 79 -3.29 9.19 -0.73
C GLY A 79 -1.91 9.65 -1.20
N CYS A 80 -0.97 9.95 -0.30
CA CYS A 80 0.34 10.46 -0.67
C CYS A 80 1.19 9.41 -1.42
N ILE A 81 1.40 8.23 -0.82
CA ILE A 81 2.16 7.16 -1.49
C ILE A 81 1.43 6.66 -2.73
N GLN A 82 0.10 6.60 -2.68
CA GLN A 82 -0.72 6.21 -3.82
C GLN A 82 -0.51 7.16 -5.00
N GLY A 83 -0.45 8.47 -4.74
CA GLY A 83 -0.17 9.46 -5.78
C GLY A 83 1.21 9.31 -6.41
N ILE A 84 2.22 8.96 -5.64
CA ILE A 84 3.56 8.66 -6.15
C ILE A 84 3.53 7.44 -7.07
N LEU A 85 2.85 6.36 -6.63
CA LEU A 85 2.73 5.14 -7.41
C LEU A 85 1.96 5.35 -8.71
N GLU A 86 0.89 6.16 -8.68
CA GLU A 86 0.16 6.57 -9.89
C GLU A 86 1.07 7.33 -10.87
N CYS A 87 1.82 8.32 -10.40
CA CYS A 87 2.75 9.08 -11.24
C CYS A 87 3.86 8.23 -11.84
N LEU A 88 4.27 7.16 -11.16
CA LEU A 88 5.29 6.22 -11.62
C LEU A 88 4.69 5.05 -12.42
N GLU A 89 3.37 5.02 -12.60
CA GLU A 89 2.65 3.96 -13.29
C GLU A 89 2.93 2.56 -12.70
N ILE A 90 3.09 2.48 -11.38
CA ILE A 90 3.29 1.23 -10.66
C ILE A 90 1.96 0.79 -10.06
N PRO A 91 1.39 -0.35 -10.47
CA PRO A 91 0.22 -0.93 -9.83
C PRO A 91 0.46 -1.18 -8.34
N TYR A 92 -0.55 -0.99 -7.53
CA TYR A 92 -0.41 -1.14 -6.07
C TYR A 92 -1.67 -1.74 -5.43
N THR A 93 -1.48 -2.28 -4.23
CA THR A 93 -2.56 -2.87 -3.44
C THR A 93 -3.37 -1.80 -2.71
N HIS A 94 -4.60 -2.17 -2.34
CA HIS A 94 -5.56 -1.39 -1.55
C HIS A 94 -6.23 -0.26 -2.36
N SER A 95 -6.68 0.77 -1.64
CA SER A 95 -7.48 1.85 -2.22
C SER A 95 -6.62 2.89 -2.94
N GLY A 96 -7.23 3.56 -3.91
CA GLY A 96 -6.58 4.64 -4.66
C GLY A 96 -6.49 5.96 -3.90
N VAL A 97 -6.02 6.99 -4.59
CA VAL A 97 -5.71 8.32 -4.02
C VAL A 97 -6.92 8.94 -3.31
N LEU A 98 -8.05 9.07 -4.01
CA LEU A 98 -9.23 9.75 -3.46
C LEU A 98 -9.83 8.99 -2.28
N ALA A 99 -10.01 7.69 -2.40
CA ALA A 99 -10.59 6.87 -1.33
C ALA A 99 -9.71 6.87 -0.08
N SER A 100 -8.41 6.75 -0.23
CA SER A 100 -7.45 6.81 0.87
C SER A 100 -7.46 8.17 1.56
N ALA A 101 -7.38 9.27 0.82
CA ALA A 101 -7.41 10.62 1.37
C ALA A 101 -8.72 10.90 2.11
N LEU A 102 -9.85 10.50 1.53
CA LEU A 102 -11.17 10.69 2.12
C LEU A 102 -11.33 9.87 3.41
N ALA A 103 -10.93 8.59 3.38
CA ALA A 103 -11.07 7.69 4.52
C ALA A 103 -10.25 8.14 5.74
N MET A 104 -9.09 8.72 5.52
CA MET A 104 -8.25 9.28 6.59
C MET A 104 -8.85 10.52 7.26
N HIS A 105 -9.76 11.21 6.60
CA HIS A 105 -10.47 12.35 7.15
C HIS A 105 -11.85 11.93 7.63
N LYS A 106 -11.94 11.47 8.88
CA LYS A 106 -13.14 10.84 9.45
C LYS A 106 -14.43 11.62 9.27
N GLU A 107 -14.38 12.93 9.45
CA GLU A 107 -15.55 13.80 9.26
C GLU A 107 -16.04 13.80 7.81
N ARG A 108 -15.11 13.99 6.86
CA ARG A 108 -15.44 14.00 5.43
C ARG A 108 -15.90 12.64 4.94
N ALA A 109 -15.26 11.56 5.43
CA ALA A 109 -15.70 10.20 5.16
C ALA A 109 -17.15 9.98 5.59
N LYS A 110 -17.51 10.39 6.81
CA LYS A 110 -18.90 10.30 7.30
C LYS A 110 -19.87 11.15 6.49
N ALA A 111 -19.46 12.35 6.06
CA ALA A 111 -20.30 13.23 5.24
C ALA A 111 -20.63 12.62 3.86
N VAL A 112 -19.74 11.78 3.33
CA VAL A 112 -19.98 11.05 2.07
C VAL A 112 -20.75 9.76 2.31
N MET A 113 -20.41 9.01 3.36
CA MET A 113 -21.01 7.70 3.65
C MET A 113 -22.47 7.80 4.08
N LYS A 114 -22.81 8.79 4.92
CA LYS A 114 -24.15 8.92 5.49
C LYS A 114 -25.24 9.11 4.42
N PRO A 115 -25.11 10.02 3.45
CA PRO A 115 -26.08 10.17 2.36
C PRO A 115 -26.20 8.91 1.47
N ALA A 116 -25.13 8.13 1.39
CA ALA A 116 -25.11 6.85 0.65
C ALA A 116 -25.79 5.69 1.41
N GLY A 117 -26.35 5.94 2.60
CA GLY A 117 -27.05 4.93 3.40
C GLY A 117 -26.13 4.07 4.28
N VAL A 118 -24.85 4.40 4.40
CA VAL A 118 -23.93 3.68 5.29
C VAL A 118 -24.12 4.21 6.72
N PRO A 119 -24.37 3.33 7.72
CA PRO A 119 -24.44 3.74 9.11
C PRO A 119 -23.11 4.33 9.59
N VAL A 120 -23.16 5.49 10.19
CA VAL A 120 -21.97 6.18 10.74
C VAL A 120 -22.24 6.59 12.18
N ALA A 121 -21.20 6.52 13.02
CA ALA A 121 -21.27 7.03 14.38
C ALA A 121 -21.36 8.55 14.38
N GLU A 122 -22.09 9.12 15.34
CA GLU A 122 -22.10 10.56 15.56
C GLU A 122 -20.69 11.05 15.94
N ALA A 123 -20.35 12.23 15.46
CA ALA A 123 -19.06 12.85 15.75
C ALA A 123 -19.22 14.36 15.91
N ARG A 124 -18.42 14.93 16.80
CA ARG A 124 -18.26 16.37 16.94
C ARG A 124 -16.82 16.75 16.70
N ILE A 125 -16.62 17.85 15.99
CA ILE A 125 -15.30 18.44 15.82
C ILE A 125 -15.06 19.31 17.05
N LEU A 126 -13.94 19.06 17.69
CA LEU A 126 -13.44 19.96 18.72
C LEU A 126 -12.48 20.94 18.07
N THR A 127 -12.86 22.22 18.07
CA THR A 127 -12.04 23.35 17.60
C THR A 127 -11.22 23.91 18.74
#